data_6340a46637a74c76e3efd4a8d500c563
#
_entry.id   6340a46637a74c76e3efd4a8d500c563
#
_cell.length_a   1.000
_cell.length_b   1.000
_cell.length_c   1.000
_cell.angle_alpha   90.00
_cell.angle_beta   90.00
_cell.angle_gamma   90.00
#
_symmetry.space_group_name_H-M   'P 1'
#
loop_
_entity.id
_entity.type
_entity.pdbx_description
1 polymer ?
#
loop_
_entity_poly.entity_id
_entity_poly.type
_entity_poly.pdbx_seq_one_letter_code
_entity_poly.pdbx_strand_id
1 'polypeptide(L)'
;METQHDVEYVKSLATTISDEKNMAASVSSGTHKTDGMIVIPCSMKTLSSVANGYDETLVARSAGVTLKESRKLILVARETPLTAINLENMLKLARLGVIILPPVTEFYTNPNSIDSMVDHIVGKCLDQFNIEHNLFTRWGSK
;
A
#
# COMPACT_ATOMS: atom_id res chain seq x y z
N MET A 1 14.51 -5.87 13.21
CA MET A 1 13.55 -4.74 13.32
C MET A 1 14.09 -3.63 12.42
N GLU A 2 13.31 -3.15 11.46
CA GLU A 2 13.77 -2.22 10.41
C GLU A 2 13.53 -0.73 10.77
N THR A 3 12.94 -0.46 11.95
CA THR A 3 12.64 0.90 12.42
C THR A 3 12.93 1.03 13.91
N GLN A 4 13.15 2.26 14.37
CA GLN A 4 13.30 2.62 15.80
C GLN A 4 11.94 2.83 16.49
N HIS A 5 10.83 2.86 15.75
CA HIS A 5 9.51 3.04 16.31
C HIS A 5 9.01 1.77 16.99
N ASP A 6 8.50 1.92 18.19
CA ASP A 6 7.81 0.85 18.91
C ASP A 6 6.48 0.50 18.22
N VAL A 7 6.12 -0.78 18.28
CA VAL A 7 4.86 -1.29 17.71
C VAL A 7 3.64 -0.62 18.35
N GLU A 8 3.68 -0.39 19.66
CA GLU A 8 2.57 0.27 20.37
C GLU A 8 2.42 1.74 19.94
N TYR A 9 3.52 2.44 19.67
CA TYR A 9 3.47 3.77 19.10
C TYR A 9 2.78 3.76 17.72
N VAL A 10 3.18 2.84 16.83
CA VAL A 10 2.56 2.74 15.50
C VAL A 10 1.07 2.43 15.59
N LYS A 11 0.68 1.52 16.49
CA LYS A 11 -0.73 1.21 16.75
C LYS A 11 -1.51 2.43 17.25
N SER A 12 -0.92 3.25 18.12
CA SER A 12 -1.58 4.45 18.66
C SER A 12 -1.95 5.50 17.61
N LEU A 13 -1.34 5.46 16.42
CA LEU A 13 -1.65 6.35 15.31
C LEU A 13 -2.92 5.94 14.54
N ALA A 14 -3.40 4.70 14.74
CA ALA A 14 -4.56 4.19 14.05
C ALA A 14 -5.84 4.38 14.86
N THR A 15 -6.94 4.75 14.20
CA THR A 15 -8.27 4.85 14.82
C THR A 15 -8.79 3.45 15.21
N THR A 16 -8.48 2.44 14.42
CA THR A 16 -8.90 1.04 14.66
C THR A 16 -7.77 0.11 14.27
N ILE A 17 -7.58 -0.93 15.07
CA ILE A 17 -6.60 -1.99 14.83
C ILE A 17 -7.35 -3.30 14.70
N SER A 18 -6.98 -4.11 13.73
CA SER A 18 -7.53 -5.46 13.55
C SER A 18 -6.40 -6.49 13.54
N ASP A 19 -6.65 -7.63 14.15
CA ASP A 19 -5.77 -8.78 14.03
C ASP A 19 -5.85 -9.34 12.60
N GLU A 20 -4.72 -9.69 12.00
CA GLU A 20 -4.65 -10.22 10.63
C GLU A 20 -5.45 -11.52 10.43
N LYS A 21 -5.66 -12.28 11.52
CA LYS A 21 -6.43 -13.52 11.51
C LYS A 21 -7.93 -13.31 11.75
N ASN A 22 -8.33 -12.10 12.13
CA ASN A 22 -9.73 -11.80 12.42
C ASN A 22 -10.53 -11.54 11.15
N MET A 23 -10.96 -12.60 10.49
CA MET A 23 -11.78 -12.52 9.28
C MET A 23 -13.21 -11.96 9.52
N ALA A 24 -13.61 -11.74 10.77
CA ALA A 24 -14.86 -11.09 11.14
C ALA A 24 -14.74 -9.57 11.32
N ALA A 25 -13.54 -9.00 11.16
CA ALA A 25 -13.34 -7.55 11.23
C ALA A 25 -14.18 -6.81 10.17
N SER A 26 -14.64 -5.60 10.48
CA SER A 26 -15.52 -4.79 9.61
C SER A 26 -14.96 -4.60 8.20
N VAL A 27 -13.65 -4.44 8.07
CA VAL A 27 -12.95 -4.25 6.79
C VAL A 27 -13.02 -5.46 5.85
N SER A 28 -13.43 -6.64 6.36
CA SER A 28 -13.66 -7.84 5.54
C SER A 28 -14.99 -7.80 4.76
N SER A 29 -15.83 -6.80 5.02
CA SER A 29 -17.15 -6.65 4.41
C SER A 29 -17.24 -5.44 3.47
N GLY A 30 -17.82 -5.62 2.28
CA GLY A 30 -18.06 -4.52 1.32
C GLY A 30 -19.01 -3.45 1.84
N THR A 31 -19.85 -3.76 2.85
CA THR A 31 -20.76 -2.78 3.47
C THR A 31 -20.03 -1.79 4.39
N HIS A 32 -18.84 -2.13 4.86
CA HIS A 32 -17.97 -1.19 5.56
C HIS A 32 -17.34 -0.23 4.54
N LYS A 33 -17.78 1.02 4.58
CA LYS A 33 -17.32 2.03 3.61
C LYS A 33 -15.94 2.57 3.99
N THR A 34 -15.06 2.60 3.01
CA THR A 34 -13.72 3.23 3.10
C THR A 34 -13.46 3.99 1.79
N ASP A 35 -12.60 4.99 1.81
CA ASP A 35 -12.15 5.72 0.62
C ASP A 35 -11.23 4.88 -0.26
N GLY A 36 -10.63 3.85 0.31
CA GLY A 36 -9.74 2.91 -0.36
C GLY A 36 -8.82 2.20 0.63
N MET A 37 -7.76 1.59 0.10
CA MET A 37 -6.80 0.84 0.90
C MET A 37 -5.38 1.00 0.36
N ILE A 38 -4.42 1.11 1.26
CA ILE A 38 -2.98 1.06 0.95
C ILE A 38 -2.40 -0.16 1.67
N VAL A 39 -1.77 -1.06 0.94
CA VAL A 39 -0.96 -2.14 1.50
C VAL A 39 0.51 -1.73 1.44
N ILE A 40 1.08 -1.39 2.59
CA ILE A 40 2.44 -0.85 2.70
C ILE A 40 3.21 -1.42 3.88
N PRO A 41 4.31 -2.14 3.65
CA PRO A 41 4.73 -2.68 2.36
C PRO A 41 3.84 -3.84 1.90
N CYS A 42 3.79 -4.10 0.59
CA CYS A 42 3.11 -5.25 0.02
C CYS A 42 4.12 -6.31 -0.41
N SER A 43 4.08 -7.47 0.24
CA SER A 43 4.90 -8.63 -0.17
C SER A 43 4.35 -9.28 -1.43
N MET A 44 5.21 -10.03 -2.14
CA MET A 44 4.77 -10.81 -3.31
C MET A 44 3.75 -11.89 -2.94
N LYS A 45 3.78 -12.42 -1.71
CA LYS A 45 2.74 -13.32 -1.20
C LYS A 45 1.38 -12.63 -1.20
N THR A 46 1.28 -11.45 -0.59
CA THR A 46 0.04 -10.67 -0.52
C THR A 46 -0.43 -10.25 -1.91
N LEU A 47 0.48 -9.74 -2.75
CA LEU A 47 0.19 -9.34 -4.13
C LEU A 47 -0.37 -10.52 -4.95
N SER A 48 0.25 -11.69 -4.84
CA SER A 48 -0.22 -12.92 -5.51
C SER A 48 -1.58 -13.36 -5.00
N SER A 49 -1.83 -13.29 -3.69
CA SER A 49 -3.11 -13.61 -3.08
C SER A 49 -4.23 -12.73 -3.65
N VAL A 50 -4.02 -11.42 -3.68
CA VAL A 50 -4.99 -10.46 -4.25
C VAL A 50 -5.21 -10.71 -5.75
N ALA A 51 -4.13 -10.93 -6.52
CA ALA A 51 -4.20 -11.19 -7.96
C ALA A 51 -4.99 -12.44 -8.32
N ASN A 52 -5.04 -13.43 -7.43
CA ASN A 52 -5.70 -14.70 -7.64
C ASN A 52 -6.99 -14.89 -6.80
N GLY A 53 -7.43 -13.85 -6.07
CA GLY A 53 -8.63 -13.89 -5.25
C GLY A 53 -8.52 -14.86 -4.07
N TYR A 54 -7.32 -15.03 -3.52
CA TYR A 54 -7.06 -15.93 -2.41
C TYR A 54 -7.02 -15.17 -1.08
N ASP A 55 -8.14 -15.21 -0.36
CA ASP A 55 -8.40 -14.40 0.84
C ASP A 55 -7.97 -15.11 2.14
N GLU A 56 -6.72 -15.54 2.24
CA GLU A 56 -6.22 -16.28 3.42
C GLU A 56 -6.05 -15.38 4.67
N THR A 57 -5.73 -14.12 4.47
CA THR A 57 -5.49 -13.15 5.56
C THR A 57 -6.48 -12.01 5.48
N LEU A 58 -6.69 -11.31 6.61
CA LEU A 58 -7.54 -10.13 6.63
C LEU A 58 -7.06 -9.05 5.65
N VAL A 59 -5.73 -8.90 5.47
CA VAL A 59 -5.15 -7.95 4.50
C VAL A 59 -5.55 -8.33 3.07
N ALA A 60 -5.36 -9.59 2.67
CA ALA A 60 -5.74 -10.05 1.34
C ALA A 60 -7.26 -9.95 1.11
N ARG A 61 -8.06 -10.35 2.12
CA ARG A 61 -9.51 -10.22 2.10
C ARG A 61 -9.97 -8.77 1.93
N SER A 62 -9.43 -7.85 2.72
CA SER A 62 -9.78 -6.42 2.66
C SER A 62 -9.39 -5.79 1.32
N ALA A 63 -8.24 -6.20 0.76
CA ALA A 63 -7.82 -5.77 -0.57
C ALA A 63 -8.77 -6.29 -1.65
N GLY A 64 -9.18 -7.58 -1.58
CA GLY A 64 -10.17 -8.17 -2.47
C GLY A 64 -11.53 -7.47 -2.37
N VAL A 65 -11.97 -7.12 -1.15
CA VAL A 65 -13.20 -6.34 -0.90
C VAL A 65 -13.07 -4.94 -1.51
N THR A 66 -11.94 -4.26 -1.30
CA THR A 66 -11.68 -2.93 -1.86
C THR A 66 -11.79 -2.96 -3.39
N LEU A 67 -11.21 -3.98 -4.01
CA LEU A 67 -11.22 -4.16 -5.46
C LEU A 67 -12.64 -4.44 -5.99
N LYS A 68 -13.37 -5.39 -5.38
CA LYS A 68 -14.73 -5.74 -5.84
C LYS A 68 -15.73 -4.61 -5.67
N GLU A 69 -15.53 -3.72 -4.70
CA GLU A 69 -16.35 -2.52 -4.48
C GLU A 69 -15.89 -1.32 -5.34
N SER A 70 -14.94 -1.56 -6.27
CA SER A 70 -14.38 -0.53 -7.16
C SER A 70 -13.78 0.66 -6.41
N ARG A 71 -13.23 0.42 -5.22
CA ARG A 71 -12.53 1.41 -4.42
C ARG A 71 -11.06 1.43 -4.76
N LYS A 72 -10.40 2.54 -4.49
CA LYS A 72 -8.96 2.69 -4.77
C LYS A 72 -8.13 1.72 -3.93
N LEU A 73 -7.29 0.94 -4.59
CA LEU A 73 -6.34 0.02 -3.96
C LEU A 73 -4.94 0.36 -4.42
N ILE A 74 -4.03 0.58 -3.47
CA ILE A 74 -2.60 0.81 -3.73
C ILE A 74 -1.80 -0.33 -3.10
N LEU A 75 -0.94 -0.94 -3.88
CA LEU A 75 0.01 -1.94 -3.41
C LEU A 75 1.42 -1.39 -3.52
N VAL A 76 2.04 -1.08 -2.38
CA VAL A 76 3.45 -0.66 -2.30
C VAL A 76 4.32 -1.90 -2.35
N ALA A 77 4.45 -2.44 -3.57
CA ALA A 77 5.04 -3.73 -3.84
C ALA A 77 6.57 -3.68 -3.72
N ARG A 78 7.15 -4.45 -2.78
CA ARG A 78 8.58 -4.45 -2.52
C ARG A 78 9.18 -5.85 -2.74
N GLU A 79 9.95 -5.97 -3.82
CA GLU A 79 10.73 -7.16 -4.16
C GLU A 79 11.81 -6.81 -5.18
N THR A 80 12.97 -7.49 -5.09
CA THR A 80 14.04 -7.39 -6.09
C THR A 80 14.92 -8.63 -6.04
N PRO A 81 15.28 -9.27 -7.18
CA PRO A 81 14.72 -9.06 -8.52
C PRO A 81 13.28 -9.57 -8.64
N LEU A 82 12.55 -9.09 -9.65
CA LEU A 82 11.19 -9.56 -9.95
C LEU A 82 11.24 -10.78 -10.89
N THR A 83 10.44 -11.80 -10.59
CA THR A 83 10.20 -12.92 -11.49
C THR A 83 9.11 -12.59 -12.52
N ALA A 84 9.04 -13.35 -13.61
CA ALA A 84 7.94 -13.24 -14.57
C ALA A 84 6.58 -13.37 -13.89
N ILE A 85 6.42 -14.29 -12.92
CA ILE A 85 5.18 -14.49 -12.14
C ILE A 85 4.81 -13.22 -11.37
N ASN A 86 5.77 -12.55 -10.74
CA ASN A 86 5.51 -11.29 -10.04
C ASN A 86 5.00 -10.21 -11.01
N LEU A 87 5.66 -10.07 -12.16
CA LEU A 87 5.30 -9.09 -13.18
C LEU A 87 3.92 -9.38 -13.80
N GLU A 88 3.59 -10.64 -14.05
CA GLU A 88 2.27 -11.05 -14.55
C GLU A 88 1.17 -10.71 -13.53
N ASN A 89 1.37 -11.01 -12.25
CA ASN A 89 0.43 -10.67 -11.19
C ASN A 89 0.27 -9.14 -11.04
N MET A 90 1.36 -8.37 -11.13
CA MET A 90 1.29 -6.90 -11.13
C MET A 90 0.50 -6.38 -12.34
N LEU A 91 0.77 -6.90 -13.52
CA LEU A 91 0.05 -6.52 -14.75
C LEU A 91 -1.44 -6.85 -14.66
N LYS A 92 -1.79 -8.05 -14.14
CA LYS A 92 -3.18 -8.46 -13.92
C LYS A 92 -3.91 -7.49 -13.02
N LEU A 93 -3.30 -7.12 -11.90
CA LEU A 93 -3.87 -6.16 -10.94
C LEU A 93 -3.96 -4.74 -11.51
N ALA A 94 -2.93 -4.28 -12.23
CA ALA A 94 -2.94 -2.97 -12.87
C ALA A 94 -4.08 -2.84 -13.90
N ARG A 95 -4.38 -3.91 -14.67
CA ARG A 95 -5.52 -3.95 -15.60
C ARG A 95 -6.88 -3.87 -14.90
N LEU A 96 -6.94 -4.25 -13.62
CA LEU A 96 -8.14 -4.12 -12.78
C LEU A 96 -8.22 -2.76 -12.05
N GLY A 97 -7.30 -1.83 -12.35
CA GLY A 97 -7.28 -0.49 -11.77
C GLY A 97 -6.52 -0.39 -10.44
N VAL A 98 -5.84 -1.45 -10.02
CA VAL A 98 -4.98 -1.40 -8.82
C VAL A 98 -3.73 -0.58 -9.14
N ILE A 99 -3.38 0.33 -8.24
CA ILE A 99 -2.15 1.11 -8.37
C ILE A 99 -1.00 0.29 -7.79
N ILE A 100 -0.10 -0.13 -8.68
CA ILE A 100 1.16 -0.77 -8.28
C ILE A 100 2.19 0.34 -8.08
N LEU A 101 2.62 0.52 -6.84
CA LEU A 101 3.54 1.59 -6.43
C LEU A 101 4.78 0.97 -5.78
N PRO A 102 5.78 0.52 -6.57
CA PRO A 102 7.03 0.07 -5.99
C PRO A 102 7.73 1.21 -5.25
N PRO A 103 8.33 0.98 -4.08
CA PRO A 103 9.04 2.01 -3.32
C PRO A 103 10.43 2.27 -3.94
N VAL A 104 10.43 2.86 -5.13
CA VAL A 104 11.64 3.22 -5.87
C VAL A 104 12.18 4.52 -5.33
N THR A 105 13.46 4.55 -4.98
CA THR A 105 14.16 5.74 -4.52
C THR A 105 14.48 6.69 -5.67
N GLU A 106 14.16 7.97 -5.49
CA GLU A 106 14.34 9.00 -6.51
C GLU A 106 15.53 9.91 -6.17
N PHE A 107 16.73 9.53 -6.60
CA PHE A 107 17.96 10.27 -6.33
C PHE A 107 18.04 11.63 -7.02
N TYR A 108 17.30 11.86 -8.10
CA TYR A 108 17.29 13.14 -8.80
C TYR A 108 16.71 14.31 -7.98
N THR A 109 15.95 13.99 -6.92
CA THR A 109 15.43 15.00 -5.97
C THR A 109 16.48 15.50 -4.97
N ASN A 110 17.72 14.96 -5.03
CA ASN A 110 18.80 15.21 -4.07
C ASN A 110 18.36 14.99 -2.61
N PRO A 111 17.85 13.81 -2.25
CA PRO A 111 17.42 13.54 -0.89
C PRO A 111 18.60 13.65 0.07
N ASN A 112 18.40 14.29 1.20
CA ASN A 112 19.44 14.54 2.22
C ASN A 112 19.41 13.52 3.37
N SER A 113 18.43 12.63 3.40
CA SER A 113 18.26 11.62 4.43
C SER A 113 17.45 10.43 3.89
N ILE A 114 17.47 9.31 4.61
CA ILE A 114 16.59 8.17 4.36
C ILE A 114 15.13 8.58 4.58
N ASP A 115 14.86 9.39 5.59
CA ASP A 115 13.50 9.86 5.89
C ASP A 115 12.92 10.65 4.71
N SER A 116 13.71 11.52 4.07
CA SER A 116 13.24 12.24 2.88
C SER A 116 12.91 11.34 1.69
N MET A 117 13.60 10.18 1.56
CA MET A 117 13.27 9.17 0.55
C MET A 117 11.96 8.44 0.90
N VAL A 118 11.75 8.13 2.18
CA VAL A 118 10.50 7.53 2.68
C VAL A 118 9.34 8.50 2.52
N ASP A 119 9.52 9.76 2.89
CA ASP A 119 8.53 10.83 2.75
C ASP A 119 8.06 10.98 1.30
N HIS A 120 8.98 10.85 0.33
CA HIS A 120 8.62 10.90 -1.09
C HIS A 120 7.66 9.76 -1.45
N ILE A 121 7.96 8.53 -1.04
CA ILE A 121 7.11 7.34 -1.30
C ILE A 121 5.75 7.49 -0.62
N VAL A 122 5.74 7.94 0.64
CA VAL A 122 4.51 8.19 1.41
C VAL A 122 3.65 9.26 0.72
N GLY A 123 4.27 10.38 0.34
CA GLY A 123 3.58 11.45 -0.37
C GLY A 123 2.99 10.99 -1.71
N LYS A 124 3.70 10.12 -2.45
CA LYS A 124 3.14 9.50 -3.67
C LYS A 124 1.91 8.64 -3.38
N CYS A 125 1.85 7.96 -2.23
CA CYS A 125 0.65 7.24 -1.80
C CYS A 125 -0.50 8.21 -1.46
N LEU A 126 -0.21 9.29 -0.74
CA LEU A 126 -1.21 10.30 -0.36
C LEU A 126 -1.77 11.04 -1.60
N ASP A 127 -0.92 11.36 -2.57
CA ASP A 127 -1.33 11.96 -3.85
C ASP A 127 -2.40 11.12 -4.57
N GLN A 128 -2.32 9.80 -4.47
CA GLN A 128 -3.33 8.93 -5.09
C GLN A 128 -4.73 9.11 -4.48
N PHE A 129 -4.82 9.56 -3.23
CA PHE A 129 -6.07 9.85 -2.53
C PHE A 129 -6.44 11.34 -2.55
N ASN A 130 -5.68 12.18 -3.26
CA ASN A 130 -5.82 13.65 -3.27
C ASN A 130 -5.72 14.25 -1.85
N ILE A 131 -4.90 13.64 -0.99
CA ILE A 131 -4.60 14.16 0.34
C ILE A 131 -3.46 15.16 0.22
N GLU A 132 -3.71 16.42 0.60
CA GLU A 132 -2.69 17.45 0.60
C GLU A 132 -1.61 17.15 1.63
N HIS A 133 -0.35 17.35 1.22
CA HIS A 133 0.81 17.15 2.07
C HIS A 133 2.00 17.99 1.60
N ASN A 134 2.99 18.16 2.47
CA ASN A 134 4.23 18.90 2.22
C ASN A 134 5.47 18.00 2.42
N LEU A 135 5.36 16.69 2.14
CA LEU A 135 6.44 15.73 2.38
C LEU A 135 7.61 15.86 1.38
N PHE A 136 7.37 16.45 0.22
CA PHE A 136 8.40 16.71 -0.77
C PHE A 136 8.08 17.93 -1.63
N THR A 137 9.13 18.53 -2.23
CA THR A 137 8.95 19.62 -3.20
C THR A 137 8.42 19.08 -4.52
N ARG A 138 7.32 19.63 -5.01
CA ARG A 138 6.73 19.20 -6.28
C ARG A 138 7.56 19.67 -7.47
N TRP A 139 7.64 18.87 -8.50
CA TRP A 139 8.35 19.22 -9.72
C TRP A 139 7.77 20.51 -10.34
N GLY A 140 8.65 21.48 -10.62
CA GLY A 140 8.26 22.76 -11.23
C GLY A 140 7.71 23.81 -10.24
N SER A 141 7.52 23.51 -8.96
CA SER A 141 7.26 24.51 -7.92
C SER A 141 8.59 25.13 -7.49
N LYS A 142 8.84 26.39 -7.83
CA LYS A 142 9.91 27.23 -7.28
C LYS A 142 9.34 28.19 -6.26
#